data_a28dbc68b4a682462dfef3ed34499bbb
#
_entry.id   a28dbc68b4a682462dfef3ed34499bbb
#
_cell.length_a   1.000
_cell.length_b   1.000
_cell.length_c   1.000
_cell.angle_alpha   90.00
_cell.angle_beta   90.00
_cell.angle_gamma   90.00
#
_symmetry.space_group_name_H-M   'P 1'
#
loop_
_entity.id
_entity.type
_entity.pdbx_description
1 polymer ?
#
loop_
_entity_poly.entity_id
_entity_poly.type
_entity_poly.pdbx_seq_one_letter_code
_entity_poly.pdbx_strand_id
1 'polypeptide(L)'
;MFERSEILSKIASQVAARKAILAAGSSCGLVAKCAVLGGADMLVVYSTGLSRLMGLPTSRIGDSNARTLKLAAEIRNVVSSVPVIGGVEAWDPLRLDLDALLDKFWAAGFSGLINYPTISTMGEKWRDRRGRVGLGFEREVEMIATARKKDIFSLAYVASAEDAKAMASAGADCIVPHVGATRGGLAGHEEGQSIQEAIRRINAINTAARTVRSDVILLCHGGAIAEPEDTAEVYRSTRCVGFVGASSMERVPIERAVKRAAEEFKAVPLPQNH
;
A
#
# COMPACT_ATOMS: atom_id res chain seq x y z
N MET A 1 -18.68 -5.43 -2.23
CA MET A 1 -17.69 -4.79 -3.10
C MET A 1 -18.14 -3.34 -3.27
N PHE A 2 -17.23 -2.41 -3.43
CA PHE A 2 -17.53 -0.97 -3.54
C PHE A 2 -17.22 -0.51 -4.96
N GLU A 3 -18.09 0.31 -5.51
CA GLU A 3 -17.85 0.98 -6.78
C GLU A 3 -16.84 2.12 -6.61
N ARG A 4 -16.13 2.48 -7.69
CA ARG A 4 -15.13 3.55 -7.68
C ARG A 4 -15.70 4.88 -7.17
N SER A 5 -16.90 5.26 -7.62
CA SER A 5 -17.60 6.47 -7.21
C SER A 5 -17.90 6.51 -5.71
N GLU A 6 -18.29 5.37 -5.11
CA GLU A 6 -18.54 5.25 -3.68
C GLU A 6 -17.27 5.46 -2.87
N ILE A 7 -16.13 4.88 -3.32
CA ILE A 7 -14.82 5.06 -2.66
C ILE A 7 -14.41 6.52 -2.71
N LEU A 8 -14.49 7.15 -3.88
CA LEU A 8 -14.14 8.57 -4.05
C LEU A 8 -15.03 9.50 -3.20
N SER A 9 -16.33 9.22 -3.12
CA SER A 9 -17.26 9.96 -2.26
C SER A 9 -16.91 9.84 -0.77
N LYS A 10 -16.57 8.64 -0.31
CA LYS A 10 -16.11 8.42 1.07
C LYS A 10 -14.83 9.18 1.37
N ILE A 11 -13.83 9.11 0.48
CA ILE A 11 -12.58 9.87 0.62
C ILE A 11 -12.87 11.37 0.71
N ALA A 12 -13.68 11.92 -0.21
CA ALA A 12 -14.03 13.33 -0.21
C ALA A 12 -14.73 13.77 1.08
N SER A 13 -15.64 12.94 1.61
CA SER A 13 -16.33 13.19 2.87
C SER A 13 -15.38 13.22 4.08
N GLN A 14 -14.45 12.27 4.16
CA GLN A 14 -13.44 12.25 5.24
C GLN A 14 -12.53 13.48 5.17
N VAL A 15 -12.05 13.81 3.99
CA VAL A 15 -11.18 14.99 3.78
C VAL A 15 -11.93 16.29 4.13
N ALA A 16 -13.19 16.44 3.73
CA ALA A 16 -14.03 17.58 4.10
C ALA A 16 -14.25 17.68 5.62
N ALA A 17 -14.34 16.54 6.31
CA ALA A 17 -14.40 16.46 7.77
C ALA A 17 -13.02 16.64 8.46
N ARG A 18 -11.96 16.98 7.71
CA ARG A 18 -10.57 17.08 8.17
C ARG A 18 -10.02 15.82 8.83
N LYS A 19 -10.48 14.66 8.39
CA LYS A 19 -9.96 13.35 8.80
C LYS A 19 -9.02 12.80 7.75
N ALA A 20 -7.87 12.32 8.20
CA ALA A 20 -6.91 11.67 7.30
C ALA A 20 -7.43 10.32 6.81
N ILE A 21 -7.12 9.98 5.57
CA ILE A 21 -7.42 8.67 4.98
C ILE A 21 -6.39 7.65 5.43
N LEU A 22 -6.83 6.51 5.93
CA LEU A 22 -5.98 5.36 6.24
C LEU A 22 -6.28 4.18 5.31
N ALA A 23 -5.31 3.86 4.45
CA ALA A 23 -5.27 2.62 3.69
C ALA A 23 -4.36 1.63 4.43
N ALA A 24 -4.95 0.63 5.09
CA ALA A 24 -4.22 -0.28 5.96
C ALA A 24 -3.81 -1.57 5.23
N GLY A 25 -2.51 -1.86 5.19
CA GLY A 25 -1.97 -3.14 4.73
C GLY A 25 -2.48 -4.29 5.59
N SER A 26 -2.94 -5.35 4.96
CA SER A 26 -3.52 -6.50 5.66
C SER A 26 -3.30 -7.79 4.85
N SER A 27 -2.51 -8.71 5.41
CA SER A 27 -2.20 -9.99 4.76
C SER A 27 -2.77 -11.20 5.52
N CYS A 28 -3.68 -10.97 6.48
CA CYS A 28 -4.48 -12.01 7.12
C CYS A 28 -5.77 -11.39 7.69
N GLY A 29 -6.77 -12.24 7.93
CA GLY A 29 -8.08 -11.83 8.43
C GLY A 29 -8.05 -11.13 9.78
N LEU A 30 -7.14 -11.53 10.70
CA LEU A 30 -7.01 -10.90 12.01
C LEU A 30 -6.57 -9.44 11.90
N VAL A 31 -5.50 -9.18 11.13
CA VAL A 31 -5.00 -7.81 10.92
C VAL A 31 -6.05 -6.96 10.22
N ALA A 32 -6.71 -7.50 9.19
CA ALA A 32 -7.78 -6.83 8.48
C ALA A 32 -8.93 -6.39 9.41
N LYS A 33 -9.40 -7.30 10.25
CA LYS A 33 -10.46 -7.04 11.21
C LYS A 33 -10.07 -5.96 12.23
N CYS A 34 -8.86 -6.06 12.79
CA CYS A 34 -8.35 -5.07 13.74
C CYS A 34 -8.19 -3.69 13.08
N ALA A 35 -7.65 -3.61 11.87
CA ALA A 35 -7.49 -2.34 11.16
C ALA A 35 -8.84 -1.65 10.91
N VAL A 36 -9.87 -2.40 10.49
CA VAL A 36 -11.21 -1.87 10.26
C VAL A 36 -11.88 -1.42 11.57
N LEU A 37 -11.76 -2.19 12.64
CA LEU A 37 -12.24 -1.78 13.96
C LEU A 37 -11.51 -0.55 14.50
N GLY A 38 -10.26 -0.34 14.10
CA GLY A 38 -9.47 0.85 14.38
C GLY A 38 -9.78 2.05 13.48
N GLY A 39 -10.72 1.92 12.53
CA GLY A 39 -11.19 3.02 11.69
C GLY A 39 -10.47 3.17 10.34
N ALA A 40 -9.80 2.13 9.84
CA ALA A 40 -9.23 2.17 8.49
C ALA A 40 -10.32 2.39 7.44
N ASP A 41 -10.07 3.30 6.49
CA ASP A 41 -11.01 3.65 5.42
C ASP A 41 -11.02 2.62 4.30
N MET A 42 -9.90 1.93 4.09
CA MET A 42 -9.72 0.84 3.13
C MET A 42 -8.60 -0.12 3.56
N LEU A 43 -8.64 -1.34 3.04
CA LEU A 43 -7.57 -2.32 3.20
C LEU A 43 -6.76 -2.42 1.91
N VAL A 44 -5.44 -2.60 2.03
CA VAL A 44 -4.54 -2.90 0.91
C VAL A 44 -3.95 -4.29 1.12
N VAL A 45 -4.19 -5.18 0.16
CA VAL A 45 -3.83 -6.60 0.25
C VAL A 45 -2.87 -6.95 -0.87
N TYR A 46 -1.65 -7.35 -0.52
CA TYR A 46 -0.66 -7.79 -1.49
C TYR A 46 0.30 -8.85 -0.93
N SER A 47 0.84 -9.68 -1.82
CA SER A 47 1.61 -10.88 -1.49
C SER A 47 2.78 -10.65 -0.55
N THR A 48 3.44 -9.49 -0.62
CA THR A 48 4.61 -9.18 0.22
C THR A 48 4.27 -9.02 1.71
N GLY A 49 3.00 -8.85 2.06
CA GLY A 49 2.56 -8.91 3.45
C GLY A 49 2.80 -10.27 4.09
N LEU A 50 2.74 -11.34 3.29
CA LEU A 50 3.06 -12.70 3.78
C LEU A 50 4.49 -12.83 4.27
N SER A 51 5.49 -12.20 3.61
CA SER A 51 6.87 -12.24 4.09
C SER A 51 7.00 -11.60 5.48
N ARG A 52 6.28 -10.50 5.72
CA ARG A 52 6.26 -9.83 7.02
C ARG A 52 5.65 -10.70 8.11
N LEU A 53 4.56 -11.42 7.81
CA LEU A 53 3.96 -12.38 8.76
C LEU A 53 4.83 -13.62 9.01
N MET A 54 5.75 -13.94 8.10
CA MET A 54 6.78 -14.96 8.30
C MET A 54 7.96 -14.47 9.16
N GLY A 55 7.93 -13.22 9.65
CA GLY A 55 9.05 -12.64 10.40
C GLY A 55 10.24 -12.25 9.51
N LEU A 56 10.03 -12.07 8.21
CA LEU A 56 11.06 -11.74 7.21
C LEU A 56 10.94 -10.28 6.74
N PRO A 57 12.01 -9.71 6.16
CA PRO A 57 11.92 -8.44 5.46
C PRO A 57 10.88 -8.49 4.34
N THR A 58 10.32 -7.31 3.99
CA THR A 58 9.36 -7.21 2.89
C THR A 58 9.97 -7.76 1.60
N SER A 59 9.44 -8.87 1.12
CA SER A 59 9.97 -9.61 -0.03
C SER A 59 8.86 -10.17 -0.90
N ARG A 60 9.12 -10.25 -2.21
CA ARG A 60 8.27 -10.99 -3.13
C ARG A 60 8.35 -12.48 -2.85
N ILE A 61 7.22 -13.15 -2.71
CA ILE A 61 7.14 -14.59 -2.46
C ILE A 61 6.36 -15.26 -3.59
N GLY A 62 7.07 -15.98 -4.42
CA GLY A 62 6.50 -16.78 -5.52
C GLY A 62 5.67 -15.91 -6.50
N ASP A 63 4.54 -16.45 -6.94
CA ASP A 63 3.58 -15.77 -7.81
C ASP A 63 2.76 -14.75 -7.01
N SER A 64 3.10 -13.46 -7.16
CA SER A 64 2.48 -12.38 -6.39
C SER A 64 0.99 -12.25 -6.67
N ASN A 65 0.58 -12.35 -7.94
CA ASN A 65 -0.83 -12.21 -8.31
C ASN A 65 -1.67 -13.37 -7.76
N ALA A 66 -1.22 -14.60 -7.92
CA ALA A 66 -1.92 -15.76 -7.37
C ALA A 66 -2.02 -15.70 -5.83
N ARG A 67 -0.95 -15.26 -5.15
CA ARG A 67 -0.95 -15.08 -3.68
C ARG A 67 -1.93 -14.01 -3.24
N THR A 68 -1.95 -12.86 -3.89
CA THR A 68 -2.89 -11.77 -3.58
C THR A 68 -4.34 -12.21 -3.80
N LEU A 69 -4.63 -12.88 -4.92
CA LEU A 69 -5.96 -13.41 -5.21
C LEU A 69 -6.43 -14.43 -4.14
N LYS A 70 -5.51 -15.28 -3.64
CA LYS A 70 -5.83 -16.23 -2.57
C LYS A 70 -6.20 -15.53 -1.25
N LEU A 71 -5.53 -14.43 -0.92
CA LEU A 71 -5.81 -13.64 0.30
C LEU A 71 -7.18 -12.95 0.26
N ALA A 72 -7.73 -12.67 -0.93
CA ALA A 72 -9.03 -12.01 -1.06
C ALA A 72 -10.14 -12.75 -0.31
N ALA A 73 -10.22 -14.05 -0.46
CA ALA A 73 -11.25 -14.86 0.19
C ALA A 73 -11.15 -14.81 1.72
N GLU A 74 -9.93 -14.92 2.26
CA GLU A 74 -9.68 -14.84 3.70
C GLU A 74 -10.08 -13.48 4.27
N ILE A 75 -9.63 -12.40 3.65
CA ILE A 75 -9.90 -11.03 4.10
C ILE A 75 -11.40 -10.73 4.03
N ARG A 76 -12.04 -11.04 2.90
CA ARG A 76 -13.47 -10.77 2.68
C ARG A 76 -14.40 -11.60 3.56
N ASN A 77 -13.95 -12.75 4.02
CA ASN A 77 -14.71 -13.57 4.98
C ASN A 77 -14.94 -12.83 6.32
N VAL A 78 -14.05 -11.91 6.69
CA VAL A 78 -14.09 -11.22 7.99
C VAL A 78 -14.31 -9.71 7.88
N VAL A 79 -14.20 -9.12 6.67
CA VAL A 79 -14.36 -7.69 6.40
C VAL A 79 -15.23 -7.47 5.17
N SER A 80 -16.31 -6.67 5.35
CA SER A 80 -17.21 -6.26 4.26
C SER A 80 -17.57 -4.77 4.27
N SER A 81 -17.18 -4.03 5.31
CA SER A 81 -17.60 -2.65 5.57
C SER A 81 -16.73 -1.59 4.92
N VAL A 82 -15.54 -1.95 4.43
CA VAL A 82 -14.60 -1.07 3.75
C VAL A 82 -14.12 -1.68 2.43
N PRO A 83 -13.71 -0.86 1.44
CA PRO A 83 -13.13 -1.37 0.20
C PRO A 83 -11.81 -2.10 0.45
N VAL A 84 -11.62 -3.20 -0.31
CA VAL A 84 -10.38 -4.00 -0.30
C VAL A 84 -9.67 -3.77 -1.63
N ILE A 85 -8.45 -3.26 -1.58
CA ILE A 85 -7.62 -2.90 -2.72
C ILE A 85 -6.55 -3.97 -2.93
N GLY A 86 -6.52 -4.56 -4.12
CA GLY A 86 -5.59 -5.65 -4.45
C GLY A 86 -4.28 -5.13 -5.04
N GLY A 87 -3.15 -5.64 -4.55
CA GLY A 87 -1.84 -5.40 -5.14
C GLY A 87 -1.64 -6.25 -6.39
N VAL A 88 -1.45 -5.61 -7.52
CA VAL A 88 -1.27 -6.25 -8.84
C VAL A 88 0.17 -6.09 -9.31
N GLU A 89 0.83 -7.22 -9.59
CA GLU A 89 2.11 -7.28 -10.30
C GLU A 89 1.83 -7.18 -11.81
N ALA A 90 1.79 -5.96 -12.36
CA ALA A 90 1.46 -5.71 -13.77
C ALA A 90 2.51 -6.22 -14.75
N TRP A 91 3.76 -6.39 -14.31
CA TRP A 91 4.90 -6.89 -15.09
C TRP A 91 5.12 -8.41 -14.93
N ASP A 92 4.11 -9.14 -14.51
CA ASP A 92 4.12 -10.60 -14.41
C ASP A 92 4.23 -11.24 -15.81
N PRO A 93 5.30 -11.98 -16.12
CA PRO A 93 5.47 -12.58 -17.42
C PRO A 93 4.50 -13.72 -17.73
N LEU A 94 3.80 -14.22 -16.72
CA LEU A 94 2.78 -15.28 -16.88
C LEU A 94 1.40 -14.69 -17.22
N ARG A 95 1.21 -13.37 -17.11
CA ARG A 95 -0.09 -12.69 -17.26
C ARG A 95 0.07 -11.38 -18.03
N LEU A 96 0.27 -11.52 -19.34
CA LEU A 96 0.50 -10.37 -20.23
C LEU A 96 -0.80 -9.63 -20.59
N ASP A 97 -1.93 -10.32 -20.55
CA ASP A 97 -3.27 -9.72 -20.74
C ASP A 97 -3.72 -9.05 -19.44
N LEU A 98 -3.61 -7.71 -19.40
CA LEU A 98 -4.00 -6.91 -18.23
C LEU A 98 -5.51 -6.84 -18.06
N ASP A 99 -6.31 -6.88 -19.13
CA ASP A 99 -7.77 -6.90 -19.03
C ASP A 99 -8.23 -8.15 -18.29
N ALA A 100 -7.76 -9.33 -18.74
CA ALA A 100 -8.07 -10.60 -18.11
C ALA A 100 -7.53 -10.70 -16.66
N LEU A 101 -6.37 -10.09 -16.38
CA LEU A 101 -5.81 -10.04 -15.03
C LEU A 101 -6.69 -9.20 -14.10
N LEU A 102 -7.10 -8.00 -14.51
CA LEU A 102 -7.95 -7.13 -13.72
C LEU A 102 -9.35 -7.72 -13.50
N ASP A 103 -9.91 -8.41 -14.48
CA ASP A 103 -11.17 -9.12 -14.33
C ASP A 103 -11.11 -10.22 -13.27
N LYS A 104 -9.96 -10.92 -13.14
CA LYS A 104 -9.75 -11.90 -12.05
C LYS A 104 -9.71 -11.23 -10.68
N PHE A 105 -9.07 -10.06 -10.55
CA PHE A 105 -9.05 -9.32 -9.30
C PHE A 105 -10.45 -8.81 -8.94
N TRP A 106 -11.18 -8.28 -9.90
CA TRP A 106 -12.57 -7.86 -9.71
C TRP A 106 -13.46 -9.03 -9.30
N ALA A 107 -13.40 -10.15 -10.01
CA ALA A 107 -14.16 -11.36 -9.69
C ALA A 107 -13.81 -11.94 -8.31
N ALA A 108 -12.56 -11.80 -7.85
CA ALA A 108 -12.15 -12.16 -6.49
C ALA A 108 -12.71 -11.20 -5.42
N GLY A 109 -13.30 -10.05 -5.85
CA GLY A 109 -14.01 -9.08 -5.02
C GLY A 109 -13.15 -7.96 -4.47
N PHE A 110 -12.01 -7.66 -5.10
CA PHE A 110 -11.32 -6.41 -4.86
C PHE A 110 -12.13 -5.23 -5.42
N SER A 111 -12.23 -4.17 -4.64
CA SER A 111 -12.94 -2.93 -5.02
C SER A 111 -12.03 -1.92 -5.73
N GLY A 112 -10.76 -2.24 -5.85
CA GLY A 112 -9.74 -1.40 -6.48
C GLY A 112 -8.41 -2.12 -6.51
N LEU A 113 -7.40 -1.44 -7.05
CA LEU A 113 -6.06 -2.01 -7.20
C LEU A 113 -4.95 -1.00 -6.91
N ILE A 114 -3.76 -1.54 -6.65
CA ILE A 114 -2.51 -0.80 -6.49
C ILE A 114 -1.40 -1.56 -7.22
N ASN A 115 -0.49 -0.82 -7.89
CA ASN A 115 0.66 -1.40 -8.57
C ASN A 115 1.73 -1.90 -7.58
N TYR A 116 1.49 -3.06 -6.99
CA TYR A 116 2.48 -3.62 -6.06
C TYR A 116 2.53 -5.17 -6.16
N PRO A 117 3.71 -5.77 -6.30
CA PRO A 117 5.08 -5.18 -6.35
C PRO A 117 5.28 -4.22 -7.51
N THR A 118 6.01 -3.10 -7.28
CA THR A 118 6.23 -2.05 -8.27
C THR A 118 7.69 -1.97 -8.73
N ILE A 119 7.90 -1.72 -10.01
CA ILE A 119 9.20 -1.41 -10.61
C ILE A 119 9.68 0.00 -10.24
N SER A 120 8.77 0.90 -9.88
CA SER A 120 9.10 2.28 -9.52
C SER A 120 10.17 2.38 -8.42
N THR A 121 10.17 1.44 -7.47
CA THR A 121 11.13 1.40 -6.36
C THR A 121 12.40 0.60 -6.65
N MET A 122 12.52 0.01 -7.82
CA MET A 122 13.69 -0.79 -8.19
C MET A 122 14.81 0.09 -8.75
N GLY A 123 16.05 -0.36 -8.58
CA GLY A 123 17.20 0.36 -9.10
C GLY A 123 17.17 0.50 -10.64
N GLU A 124 17.77 1.59 -11.16
CA GLU A 124 17.75 1.98 -12.57
C GLU A 124 18.13 0.84 -13.52
N LYS A 125 19.23 0.13 -13.24
CA LYS A 125 19.68 -1.01 -14.07
C LYS A 125 18.61 -2.11 -14.19
N TRP A 126 17.82 -2.31 -13.13
CA TRP A 126 16.77 -3.31 -13.11
C TRP A 126 15.55 -2.83 -13.90
N ARG A 127 15.19 -1.57 -13.76
CA ARG A 127 14.14 -0.90 -14.54
C ARG A 127 14.43 -1.00 -16.03
N ASP A 128 15.65 -0.64 -16.46
CA ASP A 128 16.10 -0.72 -17.86
C ASP A 128 16.00 -2.12 -18.43
N ARG A 129 16.47 -3.12 -17.69
CA ARG A 129 16.41 -4.52 -18.14
C ARG A 129 14.97 -4.98 -18.37
N ARG A 130 14.06 -4.59 -17.48
CA ARG A 130 12.64 -4.93 -17.61
C ARG A 130 11.97 -4.16 -18.75
N GLY A 131 12.25 -2.87 -18.91
CA GLY A 131 11.74 -2.06 -20.02
C GLY A 131 12.12 -2.63 -21.38
N ARG A 132 13.37 -3.09 -21.55
CA ARG A 132 13.84 -3.68 -22.84
C ARG A 132 13.08 -4.93 -23.28
N VAL A 133 12.42 -5.62 -22.38
CA VAL A 133 11.62 -6.82 -22.66
C VAL A 133 10.10 -6.58 -22.51
N GLY A 134 9.69 -5.30 -22.45
CA GLY A 134 8.27 -4.91 -22.32
C GLY A 134 7.64 -5.28 -20.98
N LEU A 135 8.43 -5.47 -19.94
CA LEU A 135 7.98 -5.81 -18.57
C LEU A 135 8.42 -4.74 -17.56
N GLY A 136 8.51 -3.49 -17.99
CA GLY A 136 8.93 -2.35 -17.21
C GLY A 136 7.76 -1.62 -16.52
N PHE A 137 8.04 -0.39 -16.05
CA PHE A 137 7.07 0.46 -15.37
C PHE A 137 5.91 0.87 -16.29
N GLU A 138 6.12 0.91 -17.59
CA GLU A 138 5.10 1.15 -18.61
C GLU A 138 3.91 0.19 -18.51
N ARG A 139 4.16 -1.06 -18.08
CA ARG A 139 3.08 -2.04 -17.84
C ARG A 139 2.20 -1.64 -16.65
N GLU A 140 2.77 -1.04 -15.63
CA GLU A 140 2.01 -0.52 -14.49
C GLU A 140 1.17 0.70 -14.89
N VAL A 141 1.70 1.56 -15.75
CA VAL A 141 0.97 2.69 -16.33
C VAL A 141 -0.19 2.20 -17.20
N GLU A 142 0.03 1.20 -18.06
CA GLU A 142 -1.01 0.56 -18.86
C GLU A 142 -2.10 -0.08 -17.98
N MET A 143 -1.72 -0.75 -16.91
CA MET A 143 -2.64 -1.33 -15.93
C MET A 143 -3.55 -0.25 -15.30
N ILE A 144 -3.00 0.89 -14.89
CA ILE A 144 -3.79 2.00 -14.35
C ILE A 144 -4.74 2.57 -15.42
N ALA A 145 -4.28 2.72 -16.66
CA ALA A 145 -5.13 3.18 -17.76
C ALA A 145 -6.28 2.19 -18.04
N THR A 146 -6.00 0.88 -17.98
CA THR A 146 -7.01 -0.17 -18.11
C THR A 146 -8.01 -0.15 -16.95
N ALA A 147 -7.54 0.00 -15.71
CA ALA A 147 -8.40 0.16 -14.54
C ALA A 147 -9.32 1.37 -14.67
N ARG A 148 -8.79 2.48 -15.16
CA ARG A 148 -9.58 3.71 -15.39
C ARG A 148 -10.69 3.49 -16.44
N LYS A 149 -10.39 2.78 -17.53
CA LYS A 149 -11.38 2.42 -18.55
C LYS A 149 -12.49 1.51 -18.02
N LYS A 150 -12.15 0.61 -17.09
CA LYS A 150 -13.08 -0.32 -16.41
C LYS A 150 -13.81 0.31 -15.22
N ASP A 151 -13.60 1.58 -14.93
CA ASP A 151 -14.11 2.29 -13.75
C ASP A 151 -13.72 1.63 -12.41
N ILE A 152 -12.53 1.05 -12.35
CA ILE A 152 -11.94 0.44 -11.14
C ILE A 152 -11.11 1.48 -10.40
N PHE A 153 -11.32 1.63 -9.09
CA PHE A 153 -10.54 2.54 -8.23
C PHE A 153 -9.06 2.13 -8.18
N SER A 154 -8.16 3.11 -8.19
CA SER A 154 -6.73 2.84 -8.22
C SER A 154 -5.89 3.73 -7.32
N LEU A 155 -4.96 3.09 -6.61
CA LEU A 155 -3.81 3.70 -5.96
C LEU A 155 -2.57 3.47 -6.83
N ALA A 156 -1.69 4.44 -6.96
CA ALA A 156 -0.46 4.30 -7.73
C ALA A 156 0.77 4.62 -6.86
N TYR A 157 1.55 3.60 -6.51
CA TYR A 157 2.88 3.77 -5.93
C TYR A 157 3.83 4.34 -6.98
N VAL A 158 4.54 5.40 -6.58
CA VAL A 158 5.54 6.07 -7.44
C VAL A 158 6.74 6.52 -6.60
N ALA A 159 7.95 6.40 -7.15
CA ALA A 159 9.18 6.79 -6.48
C ALA A 159 9.85 8.03 -7.09
N SER A 160 9.36 8.51 -8.25
CA SER A 160 9.88 9.68 -8.96
C SER A 160 8.77 10.61 -9.44
N ALA A 161 9.16 11.84 -9.79
CA ALA A 161 8.27 12.83 -10.40
C ALA A 161 7.76 12.37 -11.78
N GLU A 162 8.59 11.71 -12.55
CA GLU A 162 8.27 11.16 -13.88
C GLU A 162 7.22 10.05 -13.77
N ASP A 163 7.43 9.12 -12.84
CA ASP A 163 6.47 8.04 -12.56
C ASP A 163 5.10 8.62 -12.14
N ALA A 164 5.12 9.67 -11.31
CA ALA A 164 3.91 10.34 -10.86
C ALA A 164 3.12 11.01 -12.00
N LYS A 165 3.82 11.68 -12.93
CA LYS A 165 3.19 12.24 -14.13
C LYS A 165 2.58 11.15 -15.01
N ALA A 166 3.30 10.05 -15.24
CA ALA A 166 2.82 8.94 -16.05
C ALA A 166 1.55 8.31 -15.44
N MET A 167 1.54 8.04 -14.13
CA MET A 167 0.39 7.47 -13.44
C MET A 167 -0.81 8.44 -13.39
N ALA A 168 -0.56 9.73 -13.16
CA ALA A 168 -1.61 10.75 -13.20
C ALA A 168 -2.24 10.87 -14.60
N SER A 169 -1.42 10.83 -15.68
CA SER A 169 -1.88 10.82 -17.07
C SER A 169 -2.70 9.58 -17.40
N ALA A 170 -2.32 8.42 -16.85
CA ALA A 170 -3.05 7.17 -17.00
C ALA A 170 -4.41 7.17 -16.27
N GLY A 171 -4.65 8.14 -15.38
CA GLY A 171 -5.93 8.30 -14.68
C GLY A 171 -5.96 7.68 -13.29
N ALA A 172 -4.82 7.46 -12.62
CA ALA A 172 -4.78 7.01 -11.23
C ALA A 172 -5.63 7.91 -10.32
N ASP A 173 -6.44 7.34 -9.45
CA ASP A 173 -7.26 8.12 -8.51
C ASP A 173 -6.42 8.72 -7.41
N CYS A 174 -5.48 7.94 -6.90
CA CYS A 174 -4.55 8.38 -5.87
C CYS A 174 -3.10 8.18 -6.32
N ILE A 175 -2.27 9.19 -6.11
CA ILE A 175 -0.80 9.06 -6.20
C ILE A 175 -0.25 8.87 -4.79
N VAL A 176 0.60 7.86 -4.64
CA VAL A 176 1.19 7.46 -3.37
C VAL A 176 2.72 7.47 -3.49
N PRO A 177 3.39 8.59 -3.15
CA PRO A 177 4.85 8.63 -3.09
C PRO A 177 5.39 7.53 -2.18
N HIS A 178 6.18 6.60 -2.77
CA HIS A 178 6.86 5.53 -2.04
C HIS A 178 8.29 5.99 -1.71
N VAL A 179 8.51 6.44 -0.48
CA VAL A 179 9.79 7.03 -0.09
C VAL A 179 10.79 6.05 0.53
N GLY A 180 10.53 4.76 0.40
CA GLY A 180 11.43 3.69 0.86
C GLY A 180 10.70 2.63 1.68
N ALA A 181 11.42 1.58 2.07
CA ALA A 181 10.90 0.57 2.98
C ALA A 181 10.74 1.17 4.39
N THR A 182 9.63 0.83 5.09
CA THR A 182 9.33 1.35 6.43
C THR A 182 10.42 0.95 7.43
N ARG A 183 10.93 1.93 8.19
CA ARG A 183 11.94 1.75 9.22
C ARG A 183 11.42 0.99 10.45
N GLY A 184 12.35 0.50 11.26
CA GLY A 184 12.07 -0.04 12.60
C GLY A 184 11.46 -1.44 12.63
N GLY A 185 11.32 -1.96 13.86
CA GLY A 185 10.92 -3.34 14.11
C GLY A 185 12.05 -4.34 13.85
N LEU A 186 11.76 -5.66 13.97
CA LEU A 186 12.75 -6.72 13.88
C LEU A 186 13.32 -6.94 12.46
N ALA A 187 12.54 -6.59 11.43
CA ALA A 187 12.90 -6.80 10.03
C ALA A 187 12.79 -5.52 9.18
N GLY A 188 12.79 -4.36 9.79
CA GLY A 188 12.81 -3.06 9.11
C GLY A 188 14.23 -2.62 8.75
N HIS A 189 14.32 -1.55 7.96
CA HIS A 189 15.60 -0.91 7.68
C HIS A 189 16.03 -0.07 8.89
N GLU A 190 17.28 -0.23 9.34
CA GLU A 190 17.86 0.56 10.43
C GLU A 190 18.28 1.95 9.94
N GLU A 191 18.81 2.02 8.70
CA GLU A 191 19.22 3.26 8.06
C GLU A 191 18.19 3.71 7.03
N GLY A 192 17.74 4.94 7.14
CA GLY A 192 16.76 5.54 6.25
C GLY A 192 16.95 7.06 6.14
N GLN A 193 16.37 7.63 5.10
CA GLN A 193 16.30 9.08 4.94
C GLN A 193 15.58 9.73 6.15
N SER A 194 15.91 10.97 6.45
CA SER A 194 15.22 11.78 7.46
C SER A 194 13.76 12.06 7.03
N ILE A 195 12.90 12.39 7.98
CA ILE A 195 11.52 12.78 7.67
C ILE A 195 11.47 14.02 6.77
N GLN A 196 12.41 14.98 6.94
CA GLN A 196 12.53 16.18 6.10
C GLN A 196 12.89 15.83 4.66
N GLU A 197 13.75 14.84 4.46
CA GLU A 197 14.08 14.38 3.11
C GLU A 197 12.90 13.62 2.46
N ALA A 198 12.19 12.80 3.22
CA ALA A 198 10.94 12.19 2.78
C ALA A 198 9.92 13.25 2.35
N ILE A 199 9.73 14.31 3.13
CA ILE A 199 8.83 15.44 2.83
C ILE A 199 9.27 16.15 1.54
N ARG A 200 10.55 16.41 1.34
CA ARG A 200 11.05 17.03 0.09
C ARG A 200 10.69 16.17 -1.13
N ARG A 201 10.96 14.86 -1.06
CA ARG A 201 10.63 13.92 -2.14
C ARG A 201 9.13 13.85 -2.40
N ILE A 202 8.31 13.73 -1.36
CA ILE A 202 6.85 13.72 -1.46
C ILE A 202 6.35 14.98 -2.15
N ASN A 203 6.85 16.17 -1.77
CA ASN A 203 6.43 17.42 -2.38
C ASN A 203 6.80 17.51 -3.86
N ALA A 204 8.00 17.06 -4.26
CA ALA A 204 8.41 17.01 -5.66
C ALA A 204 7.48 16.10 -6.50
N ILE A 205 7.20 14.89 -5.99
CA ILE A 205 6.31 13.92 -6.62
C ILE A 205 4.87 14.46 -6.72
N ASN A 206 4.34 15.00 -5.63
CA ASN A 206 2.99 15.55 -5.57
C ASN A 206 2.80 16.75 -6.51
N THR A 207 3.80 17.63 -6.59
CA THR A 207 3.80 18.76 -7.52
C THR A 207 3.74 18.25 -8.95
N ALA A 208 4.60 17.28 -9.29
CA ALA A 208 4.64 16.69 -10.63
C ALA A 208 3.29 16.04 -11.02
N ALA A 209 2.67 15.27 -10.13
CA ALA A 209 1.36 14.68 -10.39
C ALA A 209 0.30 15.75 -10.69
N ARG A 210 0.28 16.83 -9.90
CA ARG A 210 -0.70 17.90 -10.02
C ARG A 210 -0.52 18.81 -11.24
N THR A 211 0.67 18.84 -11.85
CA THR A 211 0.83 19.50 -13.14
C THR A 211 0.06 18.80 -14.27
N VAL A 212 -0.24 17.51 -14.08
CA VAL A 212 -1.00 16.70 -15.05
C VAL A 212 -2.48 16.63 -14.65
N ARG A 213 -2.76 16.36 -13.38
CA ARG A 213 -4.13 16.29 -12.85
C ARG A 213 -4.24 17.03 -11.51
N SER A 214 -4.91 18.16 -11.52
CA SER A 214 -5.07 19.03 -10.33
C SER A 214 -5.93 18.41 -9.23
N ASP A 215 -6.83 17.49 -9.57
CA ASP A 215 -7.80 16.81 -8.70
C ASP A 215 -7.30 15.47 -8.13
N VAL A 216 -6.08 15.02 -8.50
CA VAL A 216 -5.54 13.75 -8.02
C VAL A 216 -5.38 13.74 -6.50
N ILE A 217 -5.83 12.65 -5.88
CA ILE A 217 -5.72 12.46 -4.43
C ILE A 217 -4.27 12.08 -4.10
N LEU A 218 -3.72 12.70 -3.05
CA LEU A 218 -2.33 12.51 -2.64
C LEU A 218 -2.29 11.82 -1.28
N LEU A 219 -1.66 10.65 -1.23
CA LEU A 219 -1.38 9.92 0.01
C LEU A 219 0.15 9.84 0.19
N CYS A 220 0.62 9.30 1.31
CA CYS A 220 2.05 9.07 1.53
C CYS A 220 2.30 7.62 2.01
N HIS A 221 3.56 7.14 1.83
CA HIS A 221 3.93 5.78 2.22
C HIS A 221 5.43 5.61 2.45
N GLY A 222 5.76 4.87 3.51
CA GLY A 222 7.06 4.20 3.68
C GLY A 222 8.20 5.06 4.21
N GLY A 223 9.40 4.52 4.17
CA GLY A 223 10.63 5.16 4.61
C GLY A 223 10.60 5.59 6.07
N ALA A 224 10.85 6.87 6.31
CA ALA A 224 10.82 7.50 7.63
C ALA A 224 9.41 7.57 8.23
N ILE A 225 8.35 7.33 7.44
CA ILE A 225 6.96 7.42 7.90
C ILE A 225 6.54 6.04 8.46
N ALA A 226 6.79 5.82 9.75
CA ALA A 226 6.54 4.55 10.42
C ALA A 226 5.49 4.66 11.52
N GLU A 227 5.37 5.81 12.17
CA GLU A 227 4.49 6.07 13.31
C GLU A 227 3.47 7.18 12.99
N PRO A 228 2.39 7.30 13.79
CA PRO A 228 1.38 8.36 13.61
C PRO A 228 1.97 9.79 13.65
N GLU A 229 2.97 10.02 14.50
CA GLU A 229 3.64 11.31 14.64
C GLU A 229 4.35 11.73 13.35
N ASP A 230 4.98 10.77 12.66
CA ASP A 230 5.62 10.98 11.36
C ASP A 230 4.59 11.42 10.31
N THR A 231 3.40 10.78 10.30
CA THR A 231 2.31 11.17 9.38
C THR A 231 1.79 12.57 9.65
N ALA A 232 1.69 12.96 10.93
CA ALA A 232 1.27 14.30 11.31
C ALA A 232 2.22 15.39 10.78
N GLU A 233 3.54 15.12 10.78
CA GLU A 233 4.53 16.03 10.19
C GLU A 233 4.41 16.13 8.68
N VAL A 234 4.22 14.98 8.00
CA VAL A 234 3.98 14.95 6.55
C VAL A 234 2.73 15.73 6.18
N TYR A 235 1.62 15.57 6.90
CA TYR A 235 0.36 16.29 6.60
C TYR A 235 0.50 17.81 6.78
N ARG A 236 1.26 18.25 7.79
CA ARG A 236 1.55 19.69 7.97
C ARG A 236 2.40 20.29 6.86
N SER A 237 3.28 19.48 6.27
CA SER A 237 4.34 19.95 5.36
C SER A 237 4.09 19.62 3.89
N THR A 238 3.03 18.85 3.59
CA THR A 238 2.69 18.42 2.23
C THR A 238 1.19 18.59 1.96
N ARG A 239 0.76 18.20 0.76
CA ARG A 239 -0.66 18.16 0.38
C ARG A 239 -1.26 16.75 0.50
N CYS A 240 -0.58 15.83 1.19
CA CYS A 240 -1.14 14.51 1.44
C CYS A 240 -2.34 14.58 2.37
N VAL A 241 -3.40 13.86 2.01
CA VAL A 241 -4.64 13.77 2.78
C VAL A 241 -4.78 12.42 3.49
N GLY A 242 -3.75 11.58 3.43
CA GLY A 242 -3.79 10.27 4.07
C GLY A 242 -2.50 9.49 3.91
N PHE A 243 -2.51 8.27 4.46
CA PHE A 243 -1.37 7.36 4.56
C PHE A 243 -1.74 5.96 4.11
N VAL A 244 -0.82 5.33 3.38
CA VAL A 244 -0.87 3.90 3.09
C VAL A 244 0.12 3.20 4.02
N GLY A 245 -0.38 2.48 5.02
CA GLY A 245 0.44 1.76 5.99
C GLY A 245 0.59 0.29 5.60
N ALA A 246 1.80 -0.21 5.41
CA ALA A 246 2.10 -1.63 5.21
C ALA A 246 2.75 -2.24 6.46
N SER A 247 4.07 -2.19 6.59
CA SER A 247 4.77 -2.70 7.77
C SER A 247 4.33 -2.03 9.08
N SER A 248 3.98 -0.74 9.03
CA SER A 248 3.43 0.02 10.16
C SER A 248 2.07 -0.50 10.66
N MET A 249 1.34 -1.27 9.83
CA MET A 249 0.06 -1.89 10.20
C MET A 249 0.15 -3.39 10.45
N GLU A 250 0.97 -4.11 9.66
CA GLU A 250 1.00 -5.57 9.70
C GLU A 250 2.10 -6.12 10.60
N ARG A 251 3.28 -5.52 10.59
CA ARG A 251 4.47 -6.08 11.25
C ARG A 251 4.75 -5.41 12.58
N VAL A 252 5.01 -4.12 12.58
CA VAL A 252 5.48 -3.37 13.76
C VAL A 252 4.53 -3.48 14.96
N PRO A 253 3.19 -3.33 14.81
CA PRO A 253 2.27 -3.51 15.93
C PRO A 253 2.25 -4.94 16.47
N ILE A 254 2.31 -5.95 15.60
CA ILE A 254 2.29 -7.37 15.99
C ILE A 254 3.57 -7.71 16.77
N GLU A 255 4.75 -7.32 16.26
CA GLU A 255 6.04 -7.52 16.93
C GLU A 255 6.00 -6.97 18.37
N ARG A 256 5.52 -5.74 18.53
CA ARG A 256 5.44 -5.07 19.82
C ARG A 256 4.44 -5.74 20.76
N ALA A 257 3.23 -6.01 20.27
CA ALA A 257 2.16 -6.55 21.11
C ALA A 257 2.44 -7.99 21.57
N VAL A 258 2.91 -8.85 20.67
CA VAL A 258 3.21 -10.25 20.99
C VAL A 258 4.41 -10.34 21.95
N LYS A 259 5.48 -9.59 21.68
CA LYS A 259 6.65 -9.55 22.56
C LYS A 259 6.26 -9.09 23.97
N ARG A 260 5.53 -7.98 24.09
CA ARG A 260 5.06 -7.45 25.36
C ARG A 260 4.21 -8.47 26.11
N ALA A 261 3.22 -9.07 25.47
CA ALA A 261 2.38 -10.07 26.11
C ALA A 261 3.19 -11.26 26.64
N ALA A 262 4.17 -11.75 25.87
CA ALA A 262 5.04 -12.84 26.30
C ALA A 262 5.90 -12.45 27.53
N GLU A 263 6.43 -11.23 27.55
CA GLU A 263 7.19 -10.69 28.69
C GLU A 263 6.31 -10.60 29.94
N GLU A 264 5.07 -10.08 29.81
CA GLU A 264 4.10 -9.95 30.90
C GLU A 264 3.71 -11.32 31.48
N PHE A 265 3.36 -12.31 30.64
CA PHE A 265 3.09 -13.67 31.09
C PHE A 265 4.29 -14.33 31.78
N LYS A 266 5.49 -14.15 31.23
CA LYS A 266 6.72 -14.74 31.78
C LYS A 266 7.14 -14.13 33.12
N ALA A 267 6.74 -12.89 33.38
CA ALA A 267 7.03 -12.18 34.62
C ALA A 267 6.16 -12.62 35.82
N VAL A 268 5.09 -13.41 35.59
CA VAL A 268 4.22 -13.91 36.69
C VAL A 268 5.01 -14.92 37.52
N PRO A 269 5.24 -14.69 38.84
CA PRO A 269 6.00 -15.60 39.67
C PRO A 269 5.18 -16.84 40.02
N LEU A 270 5.87 -17.96 40.18
CA LEU A 270 5.27 -19.15 40.77
C LEU A 270 5.13 -18.98 42.31
N PRO A 271 4.08 -19.57 42.93
CA PRO A 271 3.98 -19.63 44.41
C PRO A 271 5.18 -20.33 45.00
N GLN A 272 5.55 -19.92 46.26
CA GLN A 272 6.72 -20.50 46.96
C GLN A 272 6.62 -22.01 47.28
N ASN A 273 5.48 -22.65 47.04
CA ASN A 273 5.19 -24.04 47.39
C ASN A 273 5.16 -24.96 46.14
N HIS A 274 5.91 -24.62 45.10
CA HIS A 274 6.14 -25.52 43.97
C HIS A 274 7.58 -26.02 43.91
#